data_3c93ded48b437f398f435158e2013f94
#
_entry.id   3c93ded48b437f398f435158e2013f94
#
_cell.length_a   1.000
_cell.length_b   1.000
_cell.length_c   1.000
_cell.angle_alpha   90.00
_cell.angle_beta   90.00
_cell.angle_gamma   90.00
#
_symmetry.space_group_name_H-M   'P 1'
#
loop_
_entity.id
_entity.type
_entity.pdbx_description
1 polymer ?
#
loop_
_entity_poly.entity_id
_entity_poly.type
_entity_poly.pdbx_seq_one_letter_code
_entity_poly.pdbx_strand_id
1 'polypeptide(L)'
;MCIRDSYDIALSPAMNVKLSKREKVPYYIIKVDDEMIDKQIESICKSNGELTPVDTIEGSEYVKGELIELGEDGKPKEGGIHVEDASLSVEHMKDEEQVKVFTGKQAGNEVIFNPSKAYPNKTDYAALLQISKEEAEHVTSDFCFIISEIKRYVEAEVNQALFDKVYGEGNVKSVEEFRARVKEDLAKQFKAHSEYRLTVDARDKMLKKNEDVVLPEAFLKRWMLATNKELTQEAVDKDFDSYRDEFKWQLIKGDMIKENNIKVEDEDMKVVGREVAAAQLQQYGLYGLSDEQLDGFAVRLLENEKQRASLYDRALENKIFSVIKEGVKLEEQEISMEDFGKLFEK
;
A
#
# COMPACT_ATOMS: atom_id res chain seq x y z
N MET A 1 13.47 59.47 5.83
CA MET A 1 12.42 58.70 5.13
C MET A 1 11.72 57.83 6.18
N CYS A 2 10.50 58.21 6.58
CA CYS A 2 9.72 57.39 7.55
C CYS A 2 9.11 56.21 6.76
N ILE A 3 9.66 55.03 6.93
CA ILE A 3 9.04 53.79 6.44
C ILE A 3 7.89 53.49 7.37
N ARG A 4 6.65 53.54 6.88
CA ARG A 4 5.45 53.05 7.60
C ARG A 4 5.26 51.60 7.22
N ASP A 5 5.64 50.69 8.09
CA ASP A 5 5.29 49.30 7.96
C ASP A 5 3.86 49.10 8.39
N SER A 6 3.08 48.38 7.61
CA SER A 6 1.71 47.96 7.95
C SER A 6 1.67 46.43 8.07
N TYR A 7 1.06 45.99 9.19
CA TYR A 7 0.86 44.56 9.45
C TYR A 7 -0.60 44.25 9.43
N ASP A 8 -0.97 43.17 8.74
CA ASP A 8 -2.34 42.63 8.80
C ASP A 8 -2.35 41.53 9.87
N ILE A 9 -3.16 41.69 10.92
CA ILE A 9 -3.16 40.81 12.08
C ILE A 9 -4.59 40.29 12.28
N ALA A 10 -4.72 39.00 12.52
CA ALA A 10 -5.95 38.36 12.96
C ALA A 10 -5.78 37.72 14.33
N LEU A 11 -6.79 37.85 15.17
CA LEU A 11 -6.84 37.21 16.47
C LEU A 11 -7.40 35.78 16.31
N SER A 12 -6.72 34.81 16.92
CA SER A 12 -7.20 33.44 17.01
C SER A 12 -8.38 33.36 18.01
N PRO A 13 -9.54 32.84 17.60
CA PRO A 13 -10.61 32.56 18.56
C PRO A 13 -10.22 31.40 19.48
N ALA A 14 -10.76 31.39 20.69
CA ALA A 14 -10.61 30.27 21.61
C ALA A 14 -11.49 29.09 21.16
N MET A 15 -10.92 27.89 21.17
CA MET A 15 -11.63 26.67 20.81
C MET A 15 -12.16 25.94 22.04
N ASN A 16 -13.30 25.29 21.91
CA ASN A 16 -13.84 24.43 22.97
C ASN A 16 -13.22 23.04 22.87
N VAL A 17 -12.13 22.80 23.60
CA VAL A 17 -11.38 21.54 23.62
C VAL A 17 -11.64 20.69 24.86
N LYS A 18 -12.57 21.10 25.74
CA LYS A 18 -12.92 20.31 26.95
C LYS A 18 -13.55 18.99 26.55
N LEU A 19 -12.98 17.91 27.02
CA LEU A 19 -13.47 16.54 26.80
C LEU A 19 -14.35 16.10 27.97
N SER A 20 -15.32 15.23 27.69
CA SER A 20 -16.22 14.70 28.72
C SER A 20 -16.59 13.26 28.38
N LYS A 21 -16.60 12.39 29.40
CA LYS A 21 -17.14 11.01 29.28
C LYS A 21 -18.64 10.93 28.94
N ARG A 22 -19.34 12.06 28.89
CA ARG A 22 -20.70 12.14 28.36
C ARG A 22 -20.70 12.20 26.82
N GLU A 23 -19.61 12.62 26.22
CA GLU A 23 -19.42 12.66 24.78
C GLU A 23 -19.07 11.26 24.28
N LYS A 24 -19.90 10.74 23.39
CA LYS A 24 -19.76 9.40 22.85
C LYS A 24 -19.13 9.49 21.46
N VAL A 25 -18.14 8.66 21.19
CA VAL A 25 -17.52 8.48 19.87
C VAL A 25 -17.64 7.00 19.51
N PRO A 26 -18.10 6.65 18.32
CA PRO A 26 -18.17 5.25 17.91
C PRO A 26 -16.76 4.69 17.80
N TYR A 27 -16.61 3.43 18.22
CA TYR A 27 -15.41 2.64 18.03
C TYR A 27 -15.81 1.33 17.37
N TYR A 28 -15.43 1.17 16.12
CA TYR A 28 -15.84 0.04 15.32
C TYR A 28 -14.89 -1.15 15.50
N ILE A 29 -15.43 -2.31 15.85
CA ILE A 29 -14.71 -3.57 15.97
C ILE A 29 -15.05 -4.42 14.75
N ILE A 30 -14.13 -4.55 13.83
CA ILE A 30 -14.33 -5.35 12.62
C ILE A 30 -14.23 -6.83 12.99
N LYS A 31 -15.29 -7.59 12.72
CA LYS A 31 -15.32 -9.03 12.96
C LYS A 31 -14.46 -9.77 11.94
N VAL A 32 -13.59 -10.62 12.43
CA VAL A 32 -12.85 -11.59 11.61
C VAL A 32 -13.65 -12.88 11.56
N ASP A 33 -14.23 -13.20 10.42
CA ASP A 33 -14.94 -14.44 10.17
C ASP A 33 -14.05 -15.53 9.52
N ASP A 34 -14.58 -16.74 9.43
CA ASP A 34 -13.83 -17.88 8.89
C ASP A 34 -13.55 -17.72 7.39
N GLU A 35 -14.42 -17.05 6.64
CA GLU A 35 -14.21 -16.80 5.20
C GLU A 35 -13.01 -15.88 4.96
N MET A 36 -12.84 -14.86 5.80
CA MET A 36 -11.66 -13.98 5.74
C MET A 36 -10.38 -14.73 6.05
N ILE A 37 -10.42 -15.62 7.07
CA ILE A 37 -9.28 -16.46 7.43
C ILE A 37 -8.92 -17.38 6.28
N ASP A 38 -9.90 -18.04 5.66
CA ASP A 38 -9.67 -18.94 4.52
C ASP A 38 -9.08 -18.21 3.31
N LYS A 39 -9.62 -17.04 2.95
CA LYS A 39 -9.07 -16.19 1.87
C LYS A 39 -7.64 -15.73 2.16
N GLN A 40 -7.35 -15.38 3.41
CA GLN A 40 -6.00 -14.99 3.79
C GLN A 40 -5.02 -16.15 3.70
N ILE A 41 -5.43 -17.35 4.14
CA ILE A 41 -4.62 -18.58 4.00
C ILE A 41 -4.39 -18.90 2.52
N GLU A 42 -5.41 -18.81 1.68
CA GLU A 42 -5.26 -19.00 0.24
C GLU A 42 -4.25 -18.00 -0.36
N SER A 43 -4.34 -16.74 0.03
CA SER A 43 -3.38 -15.71 -0.39
C SER A 43 -1.96 -16.00 0.08
N ILE A 44 -1.80 -16.50 1.31
CA ILE A 44 -0.50 -16.94 1.85
C ILE A 44 0.04 -18.12 1.04
N CYS A 45 -0.79 -19.13 0.74
CA CYS A 45 -0.40 -20.27 -0.09
C CYS A 45 0.04 -19.84 -1.49
N LYS A 46 -0.72 -18.96 -2.13
CA LYS A 46 -0.38 -18.37 -3.44
C LYS A 46 0.93 -17.59 -3.42
N SER A 47 1.18 -16.82 -2.37
CA SER A 47 2.40 -15.99 -2.28
C SER A 47 3.66 -16.79 -1.92
N ASN A 48 3.50 -17.98 -1.35
CA ASN A 48 4.60 -18.82 -0.88
C ASN A 48 4.83 -20.09 -1.71
N GLY A 49 4.14 -20.21 -2.85
CA GLY A 49 4.34 -21.30 -3.79
C GLY A 49 5.74 -21.33 -4.40
N GLU A 50 6.04 -22.38 -5.11
CA GLU A 50 7.33 -22.61 -5.73
C GLU A 50 7.19 -23.07 -7.19
N LEU A 51 8.19 -22.73 -8.01
CA LEU A 51 8.29 -23.21 -9.37
C LEU A 51 8.88 -24.65 -9.36
N THR A 52 8.05 -25.65 -9.64
CA THR A 52 8.44 -27.05 -9.71
C THR A 52 8.62 -27.50 -11.15
N PRO A 53 9.69 -28.27 -11.48
CA PRO A 53 9.85 -28.86 -12.81
C PRO A 53 8.68 -29.80 -13.13
N VAL A 54 8.20 -29.73 -14.37
CA VAL A 54 7.17 -30.62 -14.91
C VAL A 54 7.60 -31.09 -16.32
N ASP A 55 7.08 -32.24 -16.75
CA ASP A 55 7.48 -32.85 -18.02
C ASP A 55 6.75 -32.27 -19.23
N THR A 56 5.51 -31.77 -19.03
CA THR A 56 4.62 -31.40 -20.12
C THR A 56 3.91 -30.08 -19.84
N ILE A 57 3.72 -29.26 -20.87
CA ILE A 57 2.99 -27.99 -20.82
C ILE A 57 1.50 -28.29 -20.90
N GLU A 58 0.70 -27.79 -19.94
CA GLU A 58 -0.75 -27.87 -19.88
C GLU A 58 -1.44 -26.51 -20.07
N GLY A 59 -0.70 -25.39 -19.97
CA GLY A 59 -1.21 -24.05 -20.23
C GLY A 59 -0.93 -23.00 -19.15
N SER A 60 -0.37 -23.41 -18.00
CA SER A 60 -0.06 -22.51 -16.88
C SER A 60 1.43 -22.47 -16.50
N GLU A 61 2.27 -22.96 -17.39
CA GLU A 61 3.69 -23.15 -17.10
C GLU A 61 4.54 -21.95 -17.50
N TYR A 62 5.65 -21.83 -16.77
CA TYR A 62 6.79 -21.02 -17.13
C TYR A 62 7.76 -21.91 -17.90
N VAL A 63 8.13 -21.48 -19.10
CA VAL A 63 8.97 -22.24 -20.02
C VAL A 63 10.23 -21.46 -20.28
N LYS A 64 11.37 -22.12 -20.13
CA LYS A 64 12.68 -21.59 -20.51
C LYS A 64 13.19 -22.28 -21.76
N GLY A 65 13.94 -21.55 -22.57
CA GLY A 65 14.47 -22.08 -23.77
C GLY A 65 15.23 -21.07 -24.62
N GLU A 66 15.60 -21.51 -25.78
CA GLU A 66 16.25 -20.71 -26.80
C GLU A 66 15.20 -20.18 -27.78
N LEU A 67 15.26 -18.90 -28.09
CA LEU A 67 14.33 -18.19 -28.97
C LEU A 67 15.09 -17.67 -30.20
N ILE A 68 14.67 -18.08 -31.40
CA ILE A 68 15.34 -17.76 -32.66
C ILE A 68 14.34 -17.15 -33.63
N GLU A 69 14.62 -15.94 -34.13
CA GLU A 69 13.79 -15.28 -35.17
C GLU A 69 13.85 -16.07 -36.49
N LEU A 70 12.68 -16.26 -37.11
CA LEU A 70 12.58 -16.92 -38.40
C LEU A 70 12.34 -15.92 -39.53
N GLY A 71 12.96 -16.23 -40.68
CA GLY A 71 12.66 -15.54 -41.94
C GLY A 71 11.37 -16.03 -42.59
N GLU A 72 10.99 -15.42 -43.69
CA GLU A 72 9.80 -15.82 -44.47
C GLU A 72 9.86 -17.26 -45.02
N ASP A 73 11.06 -17.81 -45.13
CA ASP A 73 11.29 -19.18 -45.56
C ASP A 73 11.22 -20.21 -44.40
N GLY A 74 10.92 -19.76 -43.19
CA GLY A 74 10.83 -20.60 -41.99
C GLY A 74 12.17 -21.05 -41.43
N LYS A 75 13.28 -20.50 -41.91
CA LYS A 75 14.62 -20.78 -41.39
C LYS A 75 15.12 -19.66 -40.47
N PRO A 76 16.12 -19.94 -39.62
CA PRO A 76 16.74 -18.89 -38.83
C PRO A 76 17.18 -17.70 -39.69
N LYS A 77 16.74 -16.52 -39.31
CA LYS A 77 16.98 -15.26 -40.01
C LYS A 77 18.43 -14.83 -39.78
N GLU A 78 19.20 -14.60 -40.85
CA GLU A 78 20.58 -14.11 -40.74
C GLU A 78 20.60 -12.70 -40.11
N GLY A 79 21.31 -12.54 -38.98
CA GLY A 79 21.32 -11.30 -38.19
C GLY A 79 20.03 -11.02 -37.46
N GLY A 80 19.08 -11.97 -37.35
CA GLY A 80 17.84 -11.88 -36.61
C GLY A 80 18.06 -11.96 -35.11
N ILE A 81 16.97 -11.80 -34.36
CA ILE A 81 16.96 -11.85 -32.89
C ILE A 81 17.20 -13.31 -32.44
N HIS A 82 18.16 -13.48 -31.54
CA HIS A 82 18.48 -14.75 -30.91
C HIS A 82 18.67 -14.56 -29.41
N VAL A 83 17.87 -15.26 -28.60
CA VAL A 83 17.93 -15.20 -27.14
C VAL A 83 18.17 -16.62 -26.61
N GLU A 84 19.37 -16.87 -26.04
CA GLU A 84 19.76 -18.20 -25.56
C GLU A 84 19.03 -18.67 -24.30
N ASP A 85 18.64 -17.75 -23.41
CA ASP A 85 17.93 -18.02 -22.14
C ASP A 85 16.65 -17.17 -22.06
N ALA A 86 15.74 -17.43 -22.98
CA ALA A 86 14.43 -16.79 -23.01
C ALA A 86 13.50 -17.48 -22.00
N SER A 87 12.70 -16.67 -21.29
CA SER A 87 11.68 -17.17 -20.36
C SER A 87 10.31 -16.62 -20.76
N LEU A 88 9.32 -17.48 -20.89
CA LEU A 88 7.94 -17.13 -21.18
C LEU A 88 6.96 -17.81 -20.24
N SER A 89 5.80 -17.21 -20.04
CA SER A 89 4.68 -17.78 -19.31
C SER A 89 3.56 -18.10 -20.30
N VAL A 90 3.18 -19.37 -20.40
CA VAL A 90 2.08 -19.80 -21.28
C VAL A 90 0.74 -19.25 -20.79
N GLU A 91 0.55 -19.13 -19.47
CA GLU A 91 -0.65 -18.55 -18.85
C GLU A 91 -0.91 -17.09 -19.26
N HIS A 92 0.15 -16.32 -19.48
CA HIS A 92 0.03 -14.91 -19.85
C HIS A 92 -0.21 -14.68 -21.34
N MET A 93 -0.14 -15.72 -22.17
CA MET A 93 -0.50 -15.62 -23.59
C MET A 93 -1.99 -15.31 -23.75
N LYS A 94 -2.32 -14.37 -24.63
CA LYS A 94 -3.73 -13.96 -24.87
C LYS A 94 -4.34 -14.62 -26.10
N ASP A 95 -3.52 -15.12 -27.01
CA ASP A 95 -3.95 -15.81 -28.22
C ASP A 95 -4.02 -17.32 -27.98
N GLU A 96 -5.23 -17.89 -28.03
CA GLU A 96 -5.47 -19.32 -27.81
C GLU A 96 -4.75 -20.22 -28.82
N GLU A 97 -4.50 -19.76 -30.05
CA GLU A 97 -3.77 -20.55 -31.05
C GLU A 97 -2.30 -20.65 -30.65
N GLN A 98 -1.72 -19.58 -30.11
CA GLN A 98 -0.36 -19.59 -29.60
C GLN A 98 -0.22 -20.49 -28.34
N VAL A 99 -1.21 -20.51 -27.46
CA VAL A 99 -1.24 -21.45 -26.33
C VAL A 99 -1.29 -22.90 -26.79
N LYS A 100 -2.12 -23.22 -27.81
CA LYS A 100 -2.26 -24.58 -28.34
C LYS A 100 -0.97 -25.14 -28.90
N VAL A 101 -0.12 -24.33 -29.53
CA VAL A 101 1.15 -24.85 -30.10
C VAL A 101 2.16 -25.25 -29.01
N PHE A 102 2.02 -24.69 -27.79
CA PHE A 102 2.81 -25.08 -26.63
C PHE A 102 2.20 -26.26 -25.86
N THR A 103 0.88 -26.40 -25.86
CA THR A 103 0.21 -27.45 -25.08
C THR A 103 0.65 -28.85 -25.52
N GLY A 104 0.98 -29.69 -24.53
CA GLY A 104 1.46 -31.07 -24.77
C GLY A 104 2.94 -31.18 -25.15
N LYS A 105 3.67 -30.07 -25.22
CA LYS A 105 5.11 -30.09 -25.53
C LYS A 105 5.94 -30.41 -24.29
N GLN A 106 7.13 -30.92 -24.54
CA GLN A 106 8.11 -31.35 -23.52
C GLN A 106 9.45 -30.66 -23.74
N ALA A 107 10.33 -30.73 -22.77
CA ALA A 107 11.71 -30.29 -22.93
C ALA A 107 12.38 -30.98 -24.15
N GLY A 108 13.16 -30.24 -24.92
CA GLY A 108 13.74 -30.65 -26.18
C GLY A 108 12.84 -30.49 -27.41
N ASN A 109 11.55 -30.14 -27.24
CA ASN A 109 10.70 -29.88 -28.40
C ASN A 109 10.91 -28.44 -28.92
N GLU A 110 10.73 -28.32 -30.26
CA GLU A 110 10.70 -27.04 -30.95
C GLU A 110 9.23 -26.58 -31.13
N VAL A 111 8.98 -25.30 -30.93
CA VAL A 111 7.67 -24.66 -31.09
C VAL A 111 7.83 -23.43 -31.95
N ILE A 112 7.10 -23.37 -33.06
CA ILE A 112 7.01 -22.16 -33.87
C ILE A 112 5.79 -21.36 -33.40
N PHE A 113 6.00 -20.11 -32.99
CA PHE A 113 4.92 -19.23 -32.53
C PHE A 113 5.23 -17.77 -32.86
N ASN A 114 4.20 -16.93 -32.76
CA ASN A 114 4.34 -15.50 -32.96
C ASN A 114 4.28 -14.75 -31.62
N PRO A 115 5.39 -14.25 -31.08
CA PRO A 115 5.43 -13.58 -29.79
C PRO A 115 4.55 -12.31 -29.76
N SER A 116 4.43 -11.55 -30.86
CA SER A 116 3.62 -10.35 -30.92
C SER A 116 2.11 -10.62 -30.80
N LYS A 117 1.67 -11.81 -31.25
CA LYS A 117 0.29 -12.29 -31.07
C LYS A 117 0.08 -12.86 -29.65
N ALA A 118 1.06 -13.63 -29.17
CA ALA A 118 0.99 -14.26 -27.84
C ALA A 118 0.92 -13.20 -26.73
N TYR A 119 1.71 -12.15 -26.83
CA TYR A 119 1.85 -11.10 -25.81
C TYR A 119 1.51 -9.71 -26.38
N PRO A 120 0.24 -9.28 -26.30
CA PRO A 120 -0.17 -7.95 -26.77
C PRO A 120 0.43 -6.80 -25.95
N ASN A 121 0.89 -7.07 -24.73
CA ASN A 121 1.60 -6.08 -23.92
C ASN A 121 3.04 -5.93 -24.43
N LYS A 122 3.35 -4.77 -24.97
CA LYS A 122 4.68 -4.46 -25.53
C LYS A 122 5.82 -4.59 -24.52
N THR A 123 5.55 -4.43 -23.23
CA THR A 123 6.57 -4.57 -22.18
C THR A 123 7.00 -6.03 -22.03
N ASP A 124 6.02 -6.95 -21.98
CA ASP A 124 6.28 -8.39 -21.83
C ASP A 124 6.94 -8.94 -23.09
N TYR A 125 6.48 -8.47 -24.24
CA TYR A 125 7.04 -8.83 -25.55
C TYR A 125 8.49 -8.37 -25.72
N ALA A 126 8.78 -7.11 -25.40
CA ALA A 126 10.14 -6.57 -25.45
C ALA A 126 11.10 -7.30 -24.47
N ALA A 127 10.58 -7.63 -23.27
CA ALA A 127 11.34 -8.39 -22.28
C ALA A 127 11.66 -9.82 -22.74
N LEU A 128 10.71 -10.48 -23.40
CA LEU A 128 10.93 -11.82 -23.98
C LEU A 128 12.02 -11.82 -25.06
N LEU A 129 12.01 -10.80 -25.91
CA LEU A 129 12.99 -10.65 -27.00
C LEU A 129 14.32 -10.03 -26.53
N GLN A 130 14.38 -9.54 -25.29
CA GLN A 130 15.53 -8.81 -24.72
C GLN A 130 15.96 -7.59 -25.53
N ILE A 131 14.99 -6.85 -26.10
CA ILE A 131 15.18 -5.63 -26.88
C ILE A 131 14.41 -4.45 -26.29
N SER A 132 14.63 -3.24 -26.81
CA SER A 132 13.86 -2.07 -26.42
C SER A 132 12.39 -2.16 -26.87
N LYS A 133 11.49 -1.36 -26.23
CA LYS A 133 10.07 -1.34 -26.62
C LYS A 133 9.87 -0.78 -28.02
N GLU A 134 10.72 0.19 -28.41
CA GLU A 134 10.72 0.80 -29.74
C GLU A 134 11.08 -0.24 -30.81
N GLU A 135 12.10 -1.04 -30.58
CA GLU A 135 12.51 -2.12 -31.51
C GLU A 135 11.44 -3.22 -31.59
N ALA A 136 10.84 -3.61 -30.46
CA ALA A 136 9.79 -4.61 -30.41
C ALA A 136 8.56 -4.25 -31.26
N GLU A 137 8.23 -2.95 -31.41
CA GLU A 137 7.11 -2.50 -32.26
C GLU A 137 7.25 -2.91 -33.75
N HIS A 138 8.46 -3.13 -34.22
CA HIS A 138 8.76 -3.45 -35.60
C HIS A 138 8.97 -4.94 -35.85
N VAL A 139 8.99 -5.76 -34.81
CA VAL A 139 9.19 -7.21 -34.91
C VAL A 139 7.83 -7.90 -34.94
N THR A 140 7.46 -8.46 -36.07
CA THR A 140 6.20 -9.20 -36.29
C THR A 140 6.42 -10.62 -36.79
N SER A 141 7.68 -11.04 -36.84
CA SER A 141 8.12 -12.34 -37.33
C SER A 141 7.68 -13.48 -36.43
N ASP A 142 7.64 -14.68 -36.97
CA ASP A 142 7.52 -15.91 -36.20
C ASP A 142 8.89 -16.27 -35.63
N PHE A 143 8.86 -16.97 -34.50
CA PHE A 143 10.07 -17.45 -33.80
C PHE A 143 9.98 -18.94 -33.57
N CYS A 144 11.15 -19.60 -33.62
CA CYS A 144 11.33 -20.94 -33.13
C CYS A 144 11.77 -20.88 -31.67
N PHE A 145 11.05 -21.56 -30.78
CA PHE A 145 11.37 -21.70 -29.38
C PHE A 145 11.77 -23.14 -29.08
N ILE A 146 13.01 -23.36 -28.66
CA ILE A 146 13.53 -24.65 -28.28
C ILE A 146 13.43 -24.77 -26.77
N ILE A 147 12.53 -25.65 -26.30
CA ILE A 147 12.22 -25.77 -24.87
C ILE A 147 13.38 -26.45 -24.14
N SER A 148 13.96 -25.81 -23.15
CA SER A 148 15.00 -26.39 -22.29
C SER A 148 14.46 -26.86 -20.94
N GLU A 149 13.56 -26.10 -20.34
CA GLU A 149 13.00 -26.36 -19.01
C GLU A 149 11.55 -25.92 -18.93
N ILE A 150 10.71 -26.71 -18.25
CA ILE A 150 9.31 -26.41 -18.01
C ILE A 150 9.09 -26.43 -16.49
N LYS A 151 8.52 -25.35 -15.95
CA LYS A 151 8.18 -25.24 -14.53
C LYS A 151 6.73 -24.79 -14.38
N ARG A 152 6.05 -25.39 -13.43
CA ARG A 152 4.71 -24.96 -13.01
C ARG A 152 4.81 -24.31 -11.64
N TYR A 153 4.11 -23.17 -11.48
CA TYR A 153 3.95 -22.58 -10.16
C TYR A 153 2.94 -23.42 -9.38
N VAL A 154 3.40 -24.02 -8.30
CA VAL A 154 2.57 -24.80 -7.39
C VAL A 154 2.40 -24.01 -6.10
N GLU A 155 1.15 -23.71 -5.75
CA GLU A 155 0.84 -23.04 -4.49
C GLU A 155 1.35 -23.89 -3.31
N ALA A 156 1.79 -23.21 -2.25
CA ALA A 156 2.24 -23.90 -1.06
C ALA A 156 1.08 -24.65 -0.38
N GLU A 157 1.34 -25.85 0.08
CA GLU A 157 0.40 -26.60 0.89
C GLU A 157 0.38 -26.08 2.33
N VAL A 158 -0.78 -26.17 3.00
CA VAL A 158 -0.93 -25.82 4.40
C VAL A 158 -0.30 -26.90 5.28
N ASN A 159 1.01 -26.80 5.48
CA ASN A 159 1.82 -27.77 6.21
C ASN A 159 2.92 -27.07 7.03
N GLN A 160 3.74 -27.85 7.75
CA GLN A 160 4.79 -27.30 8.62
C GLN A 160 5.79 -26.40 7.86
N ALA A 161 6.12 -26.74 6.62
CA ALA A 161 7.07 -25.93 5.83
C ALA A 161 6.52 -24.51 5.58
N LEU A 162 5.23 -24.41 5.27
CA LEU A 162 4.56 -23.09 5.14
C LEU A 162 4.53 -22.35 6.48
N PHE A 163 4.22 -23.04 7.59
CA PHE A 163 4.17 -22.40 8.90
C PHE A 163 5.53 -21.83 9.29
N ASP A 164 6.60 -22.60 9.10
CA ASP A 164 7.96 -22.17 9.39
C ASP A 164 8.43 -21.03 8.49
N LYS A 165 8.02 -21.05 7.23
CA LYS A 165 8.32 -19.97 6.27
C LYS A 165 7.64 -18.64 6.63
N VAL A 166 6.38 -18.70 7.09
CA VAL A 166 5.56 -17.51 7.38
C VAL A 166 5.82 -16.97 8.78
N TYR A 167 5.89 -17.84 9.79
CA TYR A 167 5.95 -17.46 11.19
C TYR A 167 7.29 -17.76 11.88
N GLY A 168 8.22 -18.37 11.17
CA GLY A 168 9.49 -18.83 11.73
C GLY A 168 9.40 -20.24 12.31
N GLU A 169 10.54 -20.94 12.25
CA GLU A 169 10.66 -22.37 12.60
C GLU A 169 10.14 -22.67 14.03
N GLY A 170 9.24 -23.62 14.12
CA GLY A 170 8.71 -24.14 15.37
C GLY A 170 7.72 -23.23 16.12
N ASN A 171 7.39 -22.05 15.62
CA ASN A 171 6.46 -21.13 16.27
C ASN A 171 4.99 -21.53 16.09
N VAL A 172 4.66 -22.26 15.04
CA VAL A 172 3.34 -22.78 14.72
C VAL A 172 3.47 -24.27 14.39
N LYS A 173 2.66 -25.13 15.02
CA LYS A 173 2.83 -26.59 14.95
C LYS A 173 1.60 -27.33 14.42
N SER A 174 0.50 -26.66 14.20
CA SER A 174 -0.71 -27.27 13.66
C SER A 174 -1.48 -26.30 12.77
N VAL A 175 -2.39 -26.85 11.96
CA VAL A 175 -3.30 -26.06 11.12
C VAL A 175 -4.18 -25.15 11.99
N GLU A 176 -4.62 -25.62 13.15
CA GLU A 176 -5.44 -24.88 14.08
C GLU A 176 -4.66 -23.67 14.65
N GLU A 177 -3.41 -23.87 15.04
CA GLU A 177 -2.53 -22.79 15.50
C GLU A 177 -2.24 -21.78 14.36
N PHE A 178 -2.03 -22.28 13.13
CA PHE A 178 -1.83 -21.43 11.96
C PHE A 178 -3.05 -20.55 11.69
N ARG A 179 -4.25 -21.13 11.68
CA ARG A 179 -5.52 -20.39 11.55
C ARG A 179 -5.72 -19.37 12.67
N ALA A 180 -5.40 -19.74 13.91
CA ALA A 180 -5.49 -18.82 15.05
C ALA A 180 -4.54 -17.65 14.91
N ARG A 181 -3.31 -17.88 14.41
CA ARG A 181 -2.32 -16.84 14.16
C ARG A 181 -2.74 -15.90 13.04
N VAL A 182 -3.22 -16.44 11.92
CA VAL A 182 -3.79 -15.65 10.81
C VAL A 182 -4.95 -14.78 11.28
N LYS A 183 -5.84 -15.35 12.12
CA LYS A 183 -6.94 -14.58 12.73
C LYS A 183 -6.44 -13.44 13.60
N GLU A 184 -5.41 -13.68 14.41
CA GLU A 184 -4.80 -12.67 15.26
C GLU A 184 -4.18 -11.52 14.40
N ASP A 185 -3.49 -11.86 13.32
CA ASP A 185 -2.87 -10.89 12.43
C ASP A 185 -3.92 -10.04 11.69
N LEU A 186 -4.99 -10.67 11.19
CA LEU A 186 -6.13 -9.95 10.62
C LEU A 186 -6.78 -9.01 11.65
N ALA A 187 -6.97 -9.49 12.89
CA ALA A 187 -7.53 -8.67 13.96
C ALA A 187 -6.64 -7.47 14.31
N LYS A 188 -5.31 -7.63 14.29
CA LYS A 188 -4.36 -6.53 14.46
C LYS A 188 -4.45 -5.51 13.33
N GLN A 189 -4.52 -5.99 12.09
CA GLN A 189 -4.70 -5.13 10.91
C GLN A 189 -6.01 -4.35 10.99
N PHE A 190 -7.11 -5.01 11.31
CA PHE A 190 -8.41 -4.35 11.44
C PHE A 190 -8.47 -3.38 12.60
N LYS A 191 -7.74 -3.65 13.69
CA LYS A 191 -7.60 -2.69 14.78
C LYS A 191 -6.99 -1.37 14.30
N ALA A 192 -5.98 -1.42 13.43
CA ALA A 192 -5.41 -0.20 12.85
C ALA A 192 -6.44 0.57 12.01
N HIS A 193 -7.29 -0.10 11.25
CA HIS A 193 -8.40 0.53 10.52
C HIS A 193 -9.42 1.16 11.48
N SER A 194 -9.77 0.46 12.56
CA SER A 194 -10.68 0.98 13.60
C SER A 194 -10.10 2.21 14.31
N GLU A 195 -8.82 2.21 14.65
CA GLU A 195 -8.13 3.37 15.24
C GLU A 195 -8.11 4.56 14.26
N TYR A 196 -7.82 4.31 12.97
CA TYR A 196 -7.89 5.36 11.96
C TYR A 196 -9.30 5.95 11.86
N ARG A 197 -10.34 5.11 11.80
CA ARG A 197 -11.74 5.60 11.77
C ARG A 197 -12.08 6.42 13.02
N LEU A 198 -11.61 5.97 14.18
CA LEU A 198 -11.76 6.73 15.43
C LEU A 198 -11.16 8.14 15.32
N THR A 199 -9.99 8.29 14.69
CA THR A 199 -9.38 9.62 14.52
C THR A 199 -10.24 10.53 13.65
N VAL A 200 -10.84 9.98 12.58
CA VAL A 200 -11.77 10.73 11.71
C VAL A 200 -13.02 11.16 12.48
N ASP A 201 -13.69 10.23 13.15
CA ASP A 201 -14.91 10.51 13.90
C ASP A 201 -14.66 11.46 15.10
N ALA A 202 -13.51 11.33 15.75
CA ALA A 202 -13.09 12.24 16.82
C ALA A 202 -12.83 13.66 16.31
N ARG A 203 -12.15 13.80 15.16
CA ARG A 203 -11.93 15.09 14.49
C ARG A 203 -13.27 15.75 14.13
N ASP A 204 -14.15 15.01 13.46
CA ASP A 204 -15.47 15.50 13.05
C ASP A 204 -16.28 15.98 14.26
N LYS A 205 -16.22 15.23 15.36
CA LYS A 205 -16.89 15.62 16.59
C LYS A 205 -16.34 16.91 17.19
N MET A 206 -15.02 17.06 17.19
CA MET A 206 -14.38 18.28 17.69
C MET A 206 -14.65 19.48 16.79
N LEU A 207 -14.70 19.31 15.48
CA LEU A 207 -15.10 20.34 14.52
C LEU A 207 -16.57 20.74 14.74
N LYS A 208 -17.47 19.78 14.86
CA LYS A 208 -18.88 20.02 15.16
C LYS A 208 -19.09 20.75 16.46
N LYS A 209 -18.32 20.45 17.50
CA LYS A 209 -18.36 21.14 18.79
C LYS A 209 -17.96 22.62 18.70
N ASN A 210 -17.23 22.97 17.65
CA ASN A 210 -16.73 24.30 17.36
C ASN A 210 -17.35 24.89 16.08
N GLU A 211 -18.51 24.39 15.64
CA GLU A 211 -19.13 24.83 14.38
C GLU A 211 -19.46 26.33 14.42
N ASP A 212 -19.92 26.85 15.57
CA ASP A 212 -20.30 28.25 15.76
C ASP A 212 -19.09 29.22 15.84
N VAL A 213 -17.86 28.71 15.93
CA VAL A 213 -16.67 29.56 16.01
C VAL A 213 -16.40 30.21 14.66
N VAL A 214 -16.44 31.53 14.64
CA VAL A 214 -16.22 32.34 13.46
C VAL A 214 -14.73 32.61 13.28
N LEU A 215 -14.20 32.28 12.12
CA LEU A 215 -12.82 32.59 11.73
C LEU A 215 -12.75 33.91 10.96
N PRO A 216 -11.62 34.63 10.98
CA PRO A 216 -11.40 35.83 10.18
C PRO A 216 -11.17 35.50 8.68
N GLU A 217 -12.21 35.05 7.97
CA GLU A 217 -12.15 34.48 6.63
C GLU A 217 -11.45 35.40 5.63
N ALA A 218 -11.76 36.70 5.64
CA ALA A 218 -11.14 37.64 4.72
C ALA A 218 -9.61 37.74 4.90
N PHE A 219 -9.13 37.61 6.15
CA PHE A 219 -7.69 37.53 6.44
C PHE A 219 -7.10 36.22 5.94
N LEU A 220 -7.75 35.09 6.26
CA LEU A 220 -7.26 33.74 5.89
C LEU A 220 -7.15 33.58 4.38
N LYS A 221 -8.14 34.02 3.61
CA LYS A 221 -8.09 34.01 2.14
C LYS A 221 -6.92 34.82 1.58
N ARG A 222 -6.70 36.05 2.09
CA ARG A 222 -5.54 36.85 1.70
C ARG A 222 -4.21 36.20 2.08
N TRP A 223 -4.14 35.62 3.28
CA TRP A 223 -2.94 34.93 3.76
C TRP A 223 -2.61 33.70 2.89
N MET A 224 -3.61 32.89 2.54
CA MET A 224 -3.43 31.73 1.65
C MET A 224 -2.83 32.14 0.30
N LEU A 225 -3.39 33.19 -0.33
CA LEU A 225 -2.90 33.70 -1.62
C LEU A 225 -1.50 34.33 -1.53
N ALA A 226 -1.16 34.93 -0.38
CA ALA A 226 0.14 35.53 -0.17
C ALA A 226 1.25 34.48 0.08
N THR A 227 0.90 33.36 0.73
CA THR A 227 1.85 32.31 1.12
C THR A 227 1.99 31.21 0.10
N ASN A 228 0.97 30.95 -0.71
CA ASN A 228 1.00 29.95 -1.78
C ASN A 228 0.67 30.60 -3.14
N LYS A 229 1.69 30.77 -3.96
CA LYS A 229 1.58 31.40 -5.29
C LYS A 229 0.87 30.54 -6.34
N GLU A 230 0.66 29.28 -6.07
CA GLU A 230 -0.06 28.34 -6.96
C GLU A 230 -1.58 28.45 -6.78
N LEU A 231 -2.06 29.02 -5.67
CA LEU A 231 -3.48 29.21 -5.41
C LEU A 231 -4.03 30.42 -6.16
N THR A 232 -5.18 30.23 -6.80
CA THR A 232 -5.96 31.30 -7.40
C THR A 232 -7.10 31.72 -6.49
N GLN A 233 -7.58 32.97 -6.64
CA GLN A 233 -8.73 33.48 -5.88
C GLN A 233 -9.96 32.58 -6.06
N GLU A 234 -10.22 32.11 -7.30
CA GLU A 234 -11.35 31.26 -7.63
C GLU A 234 -11.26 29.89 -6.91
N ALA A 235 -10.07 29.29 -6.87
CA ALA A 235 -9.85 28.02 -6.15
C ALA A 235 -10.06 28.20 -4.65
N VAL A 236 -9.51 29.27 -4.06
CA VAL A 236 -9.67 29.57 -2.65
C VAL A 236 -11.16 29.80 -2.31
N ASP A 237 -11.89 30.54 -3.13
CA ASP A 237 -13.31 30.84 -2.86
C ASP A 237 -14.19 29.60 -2.99
N LYS A 238 -13.89 28.71 -3.93
CA LYS A 238 -14.63 27.47 -4.17
C LYS A 238 -14.46 26.47 -3.03
N ASP A 239 -13.22 26.28 -2.57
CA ASP A 239 -12.88 25.20 -1.64
C ASP A 239 -12.69 25.72 -0.20
N PHE A 240 -13.07 26.99 0.09
CA PHE A 240 -12.81 27.64 1.37
C PHE A 240 -13.42 26.91 2.57
N ASP A 241 -14.55 26.24 2.39
CA ASP A 241 -15.21 25.49 3.49
C ASP A 241 -14.31 24.35 3.99
N SER A 242 -13.63 23.63 3.08
CA SER A 242 -12.64 22.60 3.46
C SER A 242 -11.44 23.22 4.17
N TYR A 243 -10.94 24.35 3.69
CA TYR A 243 -9.86 25.08 4.36
C TYR A 243 -10.27 25.61 5.73
N ARG A 244 -11.54 26.06 5.88
CA ARG A 244 -12.08 26.52 7.18
C ARG A 244 -12.01 25.42 8.23
N ASP A 245 -12.42 24.20 7.88
CA ASP A 245 -12.38 23.05 8.79
C ASP A 245 -10.94 22.68 9.15
N GLU A 246 -10.02 22.75 8.20
CA GLU A 246 -8.60 22.53 8.48
C GLU A 246 -8.03 23.62 9.41
N PHE A 247 -8.34 24.90 9.21
CA PHE A 247 -7.94 25.96 10.11
C PHE A 247 -8.53 25.79 11.51
N LYS A 248 -9.81 25.44 11.62
CA LYS A 248 -10.43 25.12 12.91
C LYS A 248 -9.71 23.96 13.59
N TRP A 249 -9.38 22.90 12.84
CA TRP A 249 -8.68 21.74 13.38
C TRP A 249 -7.29 22.12 13.89
N GLN A 250 -6.53 22.94 13.18
CA GLN A 250 -5.23 23.42 13.65
C GLN A 250 -5.36 24.24 14.96
N LEU A 251 -6.38 25.07 15.08
CA LEU A 251 -6.64 25.82 16.32
C LEU A 251 -7.04 24.88 17.47
N ILE A 252 -7.88 23.90 17.21
CA ILE A 252 -8.26 22.86 18.18
C ILE A 252 -7.02 22.14 18.67
N LYS A 253 -6.16 21.66 17.75
CA LYS A 253 -4.88 21.01 18.10
C LYS A 253 -4.03 21.93 19.00
N GLY A 254 -3.87 23.18 18.62
CA GLY A 254 -3.11 24.16 19.39
C GLY A 254 -3.62 24.37 20.81
N ASP A 255 -4.93 24.49 21.01
CA ASP A 255 -5.52 24.65 22.32
C ASP A 255 -5.51 23.34 23.13
N MET A 256 -5.69 22.18 22.50
CA MET A 256 -5.52 20.87 23.15
C MET A 256 -4.09 20.65 23.68
N ILE A 257 -3.09 21.02 22.90
CA ILE A 257 -1.68 20.94 23.32
C ILE A 257 -1.44 21.77 24.58
N LYS A 258 -1.97 23.01 24.62
CA LYS A 258 -1.81 23.90 25.75
C LYS A 258 -2.56 23.41 27.01
N GLU A 259 -3.85 23.06 26.85
CA GLU A 259 -4.69 22.65 28.00
C GLU A 259 -4.24 21.31 28.61
N ASN A 260 -3.73 20.38 27.81
CA ASN A 260 -3.31 19.07 28.28
C ASN A 260 -1.78 18.95 28.44
N ASN A 261 -1.03 20.06 28.25
CA ASN A 261 0.42 20.08 28.32
C ASN A 261 1.09 18.96 27.50
N ILE A 262 0.59 18.73 26.26
CA ILE A 262 1.06 17.67 25.37
C ILE A 262 2.46 18.03 24.89
N LYS A 263 3.40 17.09 25.08
CA LYS A 263 4.78 17.20 24.59
C LYS A 263 5.15 15.92 23.85
N VAL A 264 5.88 16.08 22.77
CA VAL A 264 6.44 14.95 22.02
C VAL A 264 7.85 14.71 22.56
N GLU A 265 8.08 13.53 23.08
CA GLU A 265 9.36 13.06 23.57
C GLU A 265 10.10 12.27 22.47
N ASP A 266 11.41 12.06 22.62
CA ASP A 266 12.20 11.31 21.64
C ASP A 266 11.69 9.87 21.44
N GLU A 267 11.14 9.26 22.50
CA GLU A 267 10.56 7.91 22.40
C GLU A 267 9.28 7.87 21.56
N ASP A 268 8.44 8.89 21.63
CA ASP A 268 7.26 9.01 20.78
C ASP A 268 7.64 9.03 19.29
N MET A 269 8.70 9.76 18.99
CA MET A 269 9.24 9.86 17.64
C MET A 269 9.85 8.54 17.15
N LYS A 270 10.50 7.77 18.03
CA LYS A 270 11.00 6.44 17.69
C LYS A 270 9.87 5.46 17.39
N VAL A 271 8.81 5.48 18.21
CA VAL A 271 7.63 4.62 17.96
C VAL A 271 7.06 4.89 16.56
N VAL A 272 6.82 6.15 16.23
CA VAL A 272 6.32 6.52 14.89
C VAL A 272 7.34 6.19 13.79
N GLY A 273 8.62 6.38 14.07
CA GLY A 273 9.71 6.01 13.15
C GLY A 273 9.73 4.52 12.84
N ARG A 274 9.52 3.64 13.85
CA ARG A 274 9.39 2.19 13.65
C ARG A 274 8.18 1.84 12.79
N GLU A 275 7.02 2.46 13.04
CA GLU A 275 5.80 2.25 12.25
C GLU A 275 6.02 2.60 10.77
N VAL A 276 6.63 3.76 10.50
CA VAL A 276 6.94 4.20 9.14
C VAL A 276 7.97 3.28 8.48
N ALA A 277 9.03 2.92 9.21
CA ALA A 277 10.05 1.99 8.73
C ALA A 277 9.44 0.62 8.38
N ALA A 278 8.60 0.07 9.27
CA ALA A 278 7.92 -1.19 9.03
C ALA A 278 7.05 -1.15 7.78
N ALA A 279 6.25 -0.09 7.61
CA ALA A 279 5.40 0.08 6.43
C ALA A 279 6.21 0.20 5.13
N GLN A 280 7.34 0.92 5.15
CA GLN A 280 8.23 1.02 3.98
C GLN A 280 8.89 -0.32 3.65
N LEU A 281 9.39 -1.04 4.65
CA LEU A 281 10.08 -2.32 4.44
C LEU A 281 9.11 -3.42 3.97
N GLN A 282 7.86 -3.39 4.41
CA GLN A 282 6.81 -4.29 3.90
C GLN A 282 6.57 -4.13 2.39
N GLN A 283 6.70 -2.92 1.83
CA GLN A 283 6.60 -2.70 0.38
C GLN A 283 7.71 -3.40 -0.41
N TYR A 284 8.85 -3.67 0.24
CA TYR A 284 9.97 -4.44 -0.33
C TYR A 284 9.94 -5.93 0.05
N GLY A 285 8.81 -6.41 0.63
CA GLY A 285 8.66 -7.81 1.00
C GLY A 285 9.36 -8.22 2.30
N LEU A 286 9.83 -7.25 3.10
CA LEU A 286 10.47 -7.49 4.39
C LEU A 286 9.44 -7.41 5.51
N TYR A 287 9.03 -8.55 6.02
CA TYR A 287 8.04 -8.70 7.09
C TYR A 287 8.68 -9.24 8.36
N GLY A 288 8.00 -9.07 9.50
CA GLY A 288 8.37 -9.72 10.75
C GLY A 288 9.68 -9.25 11.39
N LEU A 289 10.14 -8.04 11.05
CA LEU A 289 11.32 -7.44 11.67
C LEU A 289 11.08 -7.14 13.16
N SER A 290 12.08 -7.39 13.99
CA SER A 290 12.03 -7.05 15.41
C SER A 290 12.10 -5.53 15.62
N ASP A 291 11.62 -5.07 16.79
CA ASP A 291 11.72 -3.65 17.18
C ASP A 291 13.15 -3.13 17.12
N GLU A 292 14.14 -3.96 17.52
CA GLU A 292 15.57 -3.60 17.47
C GLU A 292 16.08 -3.39 16.04
N GLN A 293 15.61 -4.20 15.09
CA GLN A 293 15.92 -4.02 13.67
C GLN A 293 15.27 -2.76 13.11
N LEU A 294 14.01 -2.50 13.47
CA LEU A 294 13.28 -1.31 13.08
C LEU A 294 13.87 -0.04 13.68
N ASP A 295 14.45 -0.08 14.89
CA ASP A 295 15.11 1.06 15.53
C ASP A 295 16.26 1.62 14.67
N GLY A 296 17.04 0.75 14.04
CA GLY A 296 18.12 1.18 13.14
C GLY A 296 17.61 1.98 11.93
N PHE A 297 16.43 1.62 11.40
CA PHE A 297 15.78 2.35 10.31
C PHE A 297 15.12 3.63 10.82
N ALA A 298 14.46 3.60 11.98
CA ALA A 298 13.82 4.75 12.61
C ALA A 298 14.83 5.86 12.89
N VAL A 299 16.03 5.53 13.40
CA VAL A 299 17.11 6.50 13.63
C VAL A 299 17.51 7.20 12.33
N ARG A 300 17.65 6.48 11.21
CA ARG A 300 17.98 7.09 9.91
C ARG A 300 16.87 8.03 9.41
N LEU A 301 15.60 7.69 9.64
CA LEU A 301 14.48 8.57 9.31
C LEU A 301 14.54 9.86 10.15
N LEU A 302 14.94 9.77 11.43
CA LEU A 302 15.07 10.91 12.33
C LEU A 302 16.28 11.82 12.03
N GLU A 303 17.31 11.32 11.38
CA GLU A 303 18.47 12.11 10.93
C GLU A 303 18.14 13.06 9.78
N ASN A 304 17.12 12.75 8.99
CA ASN A 304 16.65 13.60 7.88
C ASN A 304 15.67 14.66 8.41
N GLU A 305 16.02 15.94 8.30
CA GLU A 305 15.22 17.05 8.86
C GLU A 305 13.76 17.07 8.37
N LYS A 306 13.51 16.81 7.06
CA LYS A 306 12.15 16.80 6.51
C LYS A 306 11.33 15.63 7.05
N GLN A 307 11.95 14.45 7.14
CA GLN A 307 11.30 13.26 7.70
C GLN A 307 11.06 13.42 9.19
N ARG A 308 12.02 13.97 9.92
CA ARG A 308 11.91 14.28 11.35
C ARG A 308 10.73 15.21 11.64
N ALA A 309 10.55 16.26 10.85
CA ALA A 309 9.40 17.17 11.01
C ALA A 309 8.07 16.43 10.82
N SER A 310 7.96 15.60 9.76
CA SER A 310 6.77 14.79 9.51
C SER A 310 6.51 13.75 10.60
N LEU A 311 7.55 13.12 11.13
CA LEU A 311 7.44 12.17 12.26
C LEU A 311 6.99 12.88 13.54
N TYR A 312 7.49 14.10 13.79
CA TYR A 312 7.06 14.92 14.92
C TYR A 312 5.58 15.27 14.85
N ASP A 313 5.12 15.72 13.69
CA ASP A 313 3.71 16.06 13.48
C ASP A 313 2.80 14.85 13.69
N ARG A 314 3.22 13.68 13.18
CA ARG A 314 2.49 12.42 13.37
C ARG A 314 2.48 11.97 14.84
N ALA A 315 3.62 12.07 15.54
CA ALA A 315 3.71 11.74 16.96
C ALA A 315 2.82 12.68 17.80
N LEU A 316 2.80 13.96 17.45
CA LEU A 316 1.94 14.96 18.10
C LEU A 316 0.45 14.64 17.88
N GLU A 317 0.06 14.29 16.66
CA GLU A 317 -1.31 13.87 16.35
C GLU A 317 -1.70 12.61 17.11
N ASN A 318 -0.85 11.60 17.16
CA ASN A 318 -1.10 10.38 17.95
C ASN A 318 -1.35 10.71 19.43
N LYS A 319 -0.58 11.64 20.03
CA LYS A 319 -0.80 12.08 21.41
C LYS A 319 -2.11 12.84 21.58
N ILE A 320 -2.47 13.72 20.65
CA ILE A 320 -3.73 14.43 20.68
C ILE A 320 -4.92 13.45 20.63
N PHE A 321 -4.87 12.47 19.72
CA PHE A 321 -5.92 11.46 19.62
C PHE A 321 -5.96 10.54 20.84
N SER A 322 -4.82 10.22 21.48
CA SER A 322 -4.80 9.51 22.75
C SER A 322 -5.53 10.27 23.85
N VAL A 323 -5.30 11.58 23.97
CA VAL A 323 -6.01 12.44 24.93
C VAL A 323 -7.51 12.48 24.63
N ILE A 324 -7.90 12.59 23.36
CA ILE A 324 -9.32 12.54 22.98
C ILE A 324 -9.94 11.19 23.37
N LYS A 325 -9.30 10.09 23.00
CA LYS A 325 -9.74 8.72 23.28
C LYS A 325 -9.95 8.48 24.78
N GLU A 326 -9.04 8.97 25.60
CA GLU A 326 -9.13 8.89 27.05
C GLU A 326 -10.21 9.82 27.62
N GLY A 327 -10.43 10.99 27.02
CA GLY A 327 -11.36 12.01 27.48
C GLY A 327 -12.83 11.76 27.16
N VAL A 328 -13.14 10.98 26.11
CA VAL A 328 -14.50 10.67 25.66
C VAL A 328 -14.93 9.26 26.09
N LYS A 329 -16.21 8.93 25.88
CA LYS A 329 -16.73 7.55 26.01
C LYS A 329 -16.74 6.88 24.64
N LEU A 330 -15.96 5.82 24.47
CA LEU A 330 -16.05 4.98 23.29
C LEU A 330 -17.32 4.13 23.33
N GLU A 331 -18.08 4.12 22.23
CA GLU A 331 -19.21 3.21 22.01
C GLU A 331 -18.75 2.11 21.05
N GLU A 332 -18.37 0.97 21.59
CA GLU A 332 -17.96 -0.18 20.81
C GLU A 332 -19.15 -0.71 19.98
N GLN A 333 -18.91 -0.88 18.68
CA GLN A 333 -19.88 -1.37 17.72
C GLN A 333 -19.20 -2.43 16.85
N GLU A 334 -19.73 -3.64 16.92
CA GLU A 334 -19.27 -4.70 16.02
C GLU A 334 -19.82 -4.48 14.62
N ILE A 335 -18.97 -4.58 13.62
CA ILE A 335 -19.31 -4.29 12.23
C ILE A 335 -18.65 -5.31 11.28
N SER A 336 -19.28 -5.57 10.14
CA SER A 336 -18.64 -6.33 9.05
C SER A 336 -17.60 -5.46 8.31
N MET A 337 -16.65 -6.09 7.62
CA MET A 337 -15.68 -5.35 6.79
C MET A 337 -16.36 -4.57 5.66
N GLU A 338 -17.41 -5.14 5.08
CA GLU A 338 -18.20 -4.49 4.03
C GLU A 338 -18.88 -3.21 4.54
N ASP A 339 -19.57 -3.30 5.68
CA ASP A 339 -20.26 -2.14 6.25
C ASP A 339 -19.27 -1.10 6.79
N PHE A 340 -18.09 -1.55 7.27
CA PHE A 340 -17.01 -0.64 7.65
C PHE A 340 -16.51 0.16 6.44
N GLY A 341 -16.36 -0.47 5.27
CA GLY A 341 -16.00 0.21 4.03
C GLY A 341 -16.99 1.33 3.66
N LYS A 342 -18.29 1.07 3.80
CA LYS A 342 -19.36 2.07 3.52
C LYS A 342 -19.26 3.34 4.38
N LEU A 343 -18.58 3.30 5.53
CA LEU A 343 -18.38 4.49 6.36
C LEU A 343 -17.49 5.55 5.71
N PHE A 344 -16.72 5.18 4.67
CA PHE A 344 -15.82 6.07 3.94
C PHE A 344 -16.37 6.53 2.58
N GLU A 345 -17.53 6.01 2.16
CA GLU A 345 -18.16 6.35 0.87
C GLU A 345 -18.99 7.66 0.89
N LYS A 346 -18.75 8.53 1.88
CA LYS A 346 -19.49 9.80 2.04
C LYS A 346 -18.77 10.98 1.42
#